data_366b31e3b726c72157fae36e64e1c25e
#
_entry.id   366b31e3b726c72157fae36e64e1c25e
#
_cell.length_a   1.000
_cell.length_b   1.000
_cell.length_c   1.000
_cell.angle_alpha   90.00
_cell.angle_beta   90.00
_cell.angle_gamma   90.00
#
_symmetry.space_group_name_H-M   'P 1'
#
loop_
_entity.id
_entity.type
_entity.pdbx_description
1 polymer ?
#
loop_
_entity_poly.entity_id
_entity_poly.type
_entity_poly.pdbx_seq_one_letter_code
_entity_poly.pdbx_strand_id
1 'polypeptide(L)'
;MDTTALPRSEYPRPILTRPHWLNLNGIWDFDVDEQNRGYQEDWPARTTWDNQIIVPFAPGTSASSVSLDYDPTRVWYHRTFSRPDWPESETILHIGACDYHTRVYVNGGFVGEHRGGYSPVRINITSSLTSTVNHLVICAEDSGSWQQPRGKQAGDTRWPIDYDPIIGIWQTVWLEPVQSRHIVSMATGYKITEQSLDLTITLSSQVNGSLQISLRQNAAKVSELTIDTGARSEVKASLAINSPELWSPDCPTLYDLYIQLLSPSGQQLDSIQSYTGLREISILDGKLCLNQQPLYIKGLLDQGYFPEGWYTPLDDAAMIRDIELVQAMGFNLVRKHQKAEDPRFLYWADRKGLMVWSEMPSGRIFCADLIEQLTLEWLQLMRRDQPHPCVICWVPFNESWGVWHQRSRSQQRAFVDATVALTKSMDSSRPVIGNDGWEYSSGDLFTLHLYDNSASQLIAKLRELIANPQAHLSSSEQARPAALPGADPSGLPLVLSECGGIGYVNVTTTDELFAYGDLPETPAALSEKIQELANALTQIDELQGFVWTQLTDIQQEINGLLYFDRTPKLPLDQIKALFDVTGDT
;
A
#
# COMPACT_ATOMS: atom_id res chain seq x y z
N MET A 1 21.08 -13.16 11.97
CA MET A 1 19.75 -13.60 12.45
C MET A 1 19.87 -14.99 13.02
N ASP A 2 19.08 -15.31 14.06
CA ASP A 2 18.95 -16.70 14.50
C ASP A 2 18.21 -17.47 13.38
N THR A 3 18.92 -18.32 12.65
CA THR A 3 18.41 -19.07 11.49
C THR A 3 17.34 -20.11 11.86
N THR A 4 17.01 -20.23 13.15
CA THR A 4 16.02 -21.18 13.66
C THR A 4 14.61 -20.58 13.74
N ALA A 5 14.47 -19.24 13.77
CA ALA A 5 13.17 -18.58 13.82
C ALA A 5 12.58 -18.42 12.41
N LEU A 6 11.30 -18.77 12.26
CA LEU A 6 10.56 -18.58 11.00
C LEU A 6 10.37 -17.07 10.73
N PRO A 7 10.93 -16.51 9.63
CA PRO A 7 10.75 -15.10 9.31
C PRO A 7 9.28 -14.80 8.97
N ARG A 8 8.78 -13.63 9.39
CA ARG A 8 7.39 -13.22 9.16
C ARG A 8 6.42 -14.35 9.52
N SER A 9 6.50 -14.77 10.78
CA SER A 9 5.73 -15.91 11.30
C SER A 9 4.25 -15.58 11.60
N GLU A 10 3.88 -14.32 11.62
CA GLU A 10 2.52 -13.83 11.86
C GLU A 10 1.56 -14.17 10.71
N TYR A 11 0.24 -14.21 11.01
CA TYR A 11 -0.77 -14.42 9.98
C TYR A 11 -0.79 -13.24 8.98
N PRO A 12 -0.60 -13.49 7.68
CA PRO A 12 -0.27 -12.41 6.72
C PRO A 12 -1.47 -11.58 6.28
N ARG A 13 -2.70 -12.04 6.48
CA ARG A 13 -3.93 -11.36 6.04
C ARG A 13 -4.88 -11.10 7.22
N PRO A 14 -4.58 -10.17 8.13
CA PRO A 14 -5.29 -9.99 9.40
C PRO A 14 -6.77 -9.60 9.25
N ILE A 15 -7.14 -9.03 8.10
CA ILE A 15 -8.53 -8.64 7.81
C ILE A 15 -9.44 -9.81 7.46
N LEU A 16 -8.92 -10.99 7.22
CA LEU A 16 -9.66 -12.20 6.93
C LEU A 16 -8.86 -13.41 7.41
N THR A 17 -9.04 -13.78 8.68
CA THR A 17 -8.27 -14.87 9.30
C THR A 17 -9.10 -16.14 9.42
N ARG A 18 -8.42 -17.28 9.23
CA ARG A 18 -8.95 -18.63 9.47
C ARG A 18 -8.09 -19.38 10.48
N PRO A 19 -8.63 -20.37 11.19
CA PRO A 19 -7.89 -21.08 12.23
C PRO A 19 -6.79 -21.99 11.65
N HIS A 20 -6.96 -22.48 10.43
CA HIS A 20 -6.03 -23.40 9.79
C HIS A 20 -5.26 -22.68 8.68
N TRP A 21 -3.96 -22.76 8.74
CA TRP A 21 -3.04 -22.26 7.72
C TRP A 21 -1.64 -22.83 7.95
N LEU A 22 -0.78 -22.78 6.92
CA LEU A 22 0.60 -23.21 7.00
C LEU A 22 1.50 -22.15 6.39
N ASN A 23 2.36 -21.53 7.19
CA ASN A 23 3.39 -20.62 6.72
C ASN A 23 4.49 -21.39 6.00
N LEU A 24 4.83 -21.01 4.78
CA LEU A 24 5.89 -21.60 3.98
C LEU A 24 7.16 -20.74 3.91
N ASN A 25 7.25 -19.64 4.65
CA ASN A 25 8.47 -18.83 4.73
C ASN A 25 9.67 -19.63 5.27
N GLY A 26 10.84 -19.02 5.25
CA GLY A 26 12.09 -19.62 5.73
C GLY A 26 13.02 -20.00 4.60
N ILE A 27 13.84 -21.02 4.78
CA ILE A 27 14.85 -21.42 3.80
C ILE A 27 14.19 -22.15 2.65
N TRP A 28 14.40 -21.64 1.41
CA TRP A 28 14.01 -22.26 0.16
C TRP A 28 15.26 -22.55 -0.67
N ASP A 29 15.22 -23.57 -1.50
CA ASP A 29 16.18 -23.72 -2.57
C ASP A 29 15.94 -22.64 -3.62
N PHE A 30 17.01 -22.16 -4.29
CA PHE A 30 16.95 -20.97 -5.13
C PHE A 30 18.01 -21.01 -6.23
N ASP A 31 17.67 -20.56 -7.43
CA ASP A 31 18.65 -20.27 -8.47
C ASP A 31 18.21 -19.10 -9.37
N VAL A 32 19.20 -18.38 -9.91
CA VAL A 32 19.03 -17.38 -10.96
C VAL A 32 19.14 -18.04 -12.32
N ASP A 33 18.20 -17.77 -13.20
CA ASP A 33 18.17 -18.28 -14.57
C ASP A 33 18.74 -17.27 -15.58
N GLU A 34 20.04 -17.02 -15.48
CA GLU A 34 20.74 -16.03 -16.33
C GLU A 34 20.62 -16.29 -17.83
N GLN A 35 20.53 -17.56 -18.21
CA GLN A 35 20.52 -17.98 -19.61
C GLN A 35 19.13 -18.31 -20.14
N ASN A 36 18.09 -18.07 -19.34
CA ASN A 36 16.70 -18.35 -19.68
C ASN A 36 16.46 -19.83 -20.11
N ARG A 37 17.14 -20.78 -19.45
CA ARG A 37 17.08 -22.20 -19.78
C ARG A 37 16.12 -23.00 -18.90
N GLY A 38 15.62 -22.44 -17.80
CA GLY A 38 14.84 -23.17 -16.81
C GLY A 38 13.64 -23.93 -17.38
N TYR A 39 12.96 -23.37 -18.39
CA TYR A 39 11.88 -24.07 -19.07
C TYR A 39 12.36 -25.20 -20.01
N GLN A 40 13.52 -25.03 -20.66
CA GLN A 40 14.07 -26.03 -21.57
C GLN A 40 14.68 -27.21 -20.81
N GLU A 41 15.21 -26.94 -19.61
CA GLU A 41 15.83 -27.92 -18.72
C GLU A 41 14.86 -28.48 -17.69
N ASP A 42 13.55 -28.19 -17.83
CA ASP A 42 12.48 -28.68 -16.97
C ASP A 42 12.70 -28.40 -15.46
N TRP A 43 13.11 -27.16 -15.13
CA TRP A 43 13.28 -26.77 -13.74
C TRP A 43 12.00 -26.90 -12.87
N PRO A 44 10.78 -26.82 -13.41
CA PRO A 44 9.59 -27.21 -12.66
C PRO A 44 9.61 -28.61 -12.01
N ALA A 45 10.32 -29.57 -12.62
CA ALA A 45 10.49 -30.92 -12.08
C ALA A 45 11.84 -31.16 -11.38
N ARG A 46 12.69 -30.13 -11.29
CA ARG A 46 14.02 -30.17 -10.68
C ARG A 46 13.94 -30.42 -9.17
N THR A 47 14.76 -31.31 -8.64
CA THR A 47 14.80 -31.67 -7.22
C THR A 47 16.11 -31.29 -6.51
N THR A 48 17.15 -30.90 -7.27
CA THR A 48 18.44 -30.47 -6.72
C THR A 48 18.76 -29.05 -7.18
N TRP A 49 19.13 -28.20 -6.25
CA TRP A 49 19.35 -26.77 -6.45
C TRP A 49 20.71 -26.38 -5.90
N ASP A 50 21.32 -25.32 -6.44
CA ASP A 50 22.69 -24.98 -6.12
C ASP A 50 22.78 -23.98 -4.96
N ASN A 51 21.73 -23.15 -4.76
CA ASN A 51 21.71 -22.08 -3.78
C ASN A 51 20.49 -22.17 -2.86
N GLN A 52 20.50 -21.34 -1.82
CA GLN A 52 19.38 -21.17 -0.90
C GLN A 52 19.09 -19.69 -0.68
N ILE A 53 17.83 -19.40 -0.37
CA ILE A 53 17.35 -18.05 -0.06
C ILE A 53 16.43 -18.08 1.16
N ILE A 54 16.36 -16.99 1.92
CA ILE A 54 15.40 -16.83 3.01
C ILE A 54 14.17 -16.06 2.50
N VAL A 55 13.07 -16.79 2.26
CA VAL A 55 11.76 -16.21 1.91
C VAL A 55 11.08 -15.66 3.17
N PRO A 56 10.47 -14.44 3.14
CA PRO A 56 10.03 -13.72 1.94
C PRO A 56 10.95 -12.55 1.53
N PHE A 57 12.22 -12.61 1.76
CA PHE A 57 13.11 -11.51 1.39
C PHE A 57 13.58 -11.64 -0.06
N ALA A 58 13.48 -10.55 -0.82
CA ALA A 58 13.90 -10.53 -2.21
C ALA A 58 15.42 -10.78 -2.36
N PRO A 59 15.88 -11.49 -3.41
CA PRO A 59 17.30 -11.68 -3.65
C PRO A 59 18.01 -10.33 -3.85
N GLY A 60 19.27 -10.23 -3.42
CA GLY A 60 20.04 -8.98 -3.35
C GLY A 60 19.97 -8.30 -1.98
N THR A 61 18.96 -8.58 -1.18
CA THR A 61 18.83 -8.02 0.17
C THR A 61 19.68 -8.79 1.19
N SER A 62 20.20 -8.11 2.21
CA SER A 62 20.98 -8.78 3.27
C SER A 62 20.13 -9.79 4.05
N ALA A 63 18.83 -9.54 4.17
CA ALA A 63 17.90 -10.43 4.87
C ALA A 63 17.62 -11.74 4.09
N SER A 64 17.77 -11.73 2.77
CA SER A 64 17.58 -12.93 1.92
C SER A 64 18.73 -13.93 2.01
N SER A 65 19.92 -13.50 2.45
CA SER A 65 21.19 -14.24 2.40
C SER A 65 21.70 -14.52 0.98
N VAL A 66 21.14 -13.85 -0.03
CA VAL A 66 21.60 -13.92 -1.43
C VAL A 66 22.14 -12.56 -1.82
N SER A 67 23.43 -12.52 -2.23
CA SER A 67 24.04 -11.32 -2.81
C SER A 67 23.99 -11.39 -4.33
N LEU A 68 23.63 -10.28 -4.96
CA LEU A 68 23.61 -10.14 -6.41
C LEU A 68 24.43 -8.91 -6.81
N ASP A 69 25.26 -9.05 -7.82
CA ASP A 69 26.08 -7.96 -8.39
C ASP A 69 25.38 -7.31 -9.63
N TYR A 70 24.17 -7.78 -9.96
CA TYR A 70 23.38 -7.33 -11.10
C TYR A 70 21.89 -7.63 -10.85
N ASP A 71 21.01 -7.03 -11.65
CA ASP A 71 19.57 -7.24 -11.60
C ASP A 71 19.17 -8.44 -12.50
N PRO A 72 18.86 -9.61 -11.95
CA PRO A 72 18.43 -10.76 -12.75
C PRO A 72 17.02 -10.52 -13.30
N THR A 73 16.76 -11.08 -14.50
CA THR A 73 15.42 -11.00 -15.11
C THR A 73 14.56 -12.21 -14.84
N ARG A 74 15.13 -13.28 -14.26
CA ARG A 74 14.38 -14.49 -13.89
C ARG A 74 15.04 -15.21 -12.74
N VAL A 75 14.21 -15.58 -11.75
CA VAL A 75 14.63 -16.35 -10.57
C VAL A 75 13.66 -17.49 -10.31
N TRP A 76 14.17 -18.56 -9.71
CA TRP A 76 13.42 -19.77 -9.41
C TRP A 76 13.57 -20.12 -7.94
N TYR A 77 12.46 -20.52 -7.34
CA TYR A 77 12.36 -20.95 -5.95
C TYR A 77 11.80 -22.36 -5.89
N HIS A 78 12.31 -23.17 -4.96
CA HIS A 78 11.77 -24.49 -4.69
C HIS A 78 11.62 -24.72 -3.19
N ARG A 79 10.51 -25.35 -2.82
CA ARG A 79 10.24 -25.78 -1.46
C ARG A 79 9.47 -27.07 -1.42
N THR A 80 9.87 -27.96 -0.50
CA THR A 80 9.08 -29.14 -0.16
C THR A 80 8.15 -28.82 1.01
N PHE A 81 6.94 -29.37 0.99
CA PHE A 81 6.01 -29.29 2.11
C PHE A 81 5.13 -30.56 2.18
N SER A 82 4.65 -30.85 3.39
CA SER A 82 3.61 -31.86 3.61
C SER A 82 2.30 -31.15 3.87
N ARG A 83 1.23 -31.55 3.17
CA ARG A 83 -0.10 -31.02 3.46
C ARG A 83 -0.52 -31.50 4.86
N PRO A 84 -0.90 -30.60 5.77
CA PRO A 84 -1.53 -30.99 7.03
C PRO A 84 -2.85 -31.73 6.78
N ASP A 85 -3.26 -32.59 7.73
CA ASP A 85 -4.55 -33.25 7.69
C ASP A 85 -5.66 -32.27 8.12
N TRP A 86 -6.12 -31.50 7.14
CA TRP A 86 -7.17 -30.49 7.33
C TRP A 86 -8.54 -31.06 6.94
N PRO A 87 -9.62 -30.69 7.67
CA PRO A 87 -10.97 -31.14 7.37
C PRO A 87 -11.57 -30.49 6.13
N GLU A 88 -10.97 -29.37 5.65
CA GLU A 88 -11.42 -28.63 4.48
C GLU A 88 -11.03 -29.36 3.18
N SER A 89 -11.90 -29.20 2.15
CA SER A 89 -11.77 -29.96 0.89
C SER A 89 -10.74 -29.39 -0.07
N GLU A 90 -10.42 -28.10 0.01
CA GLU A 90 -9.54 -27.40 -0.92
C GLU A 90 -8.36 -26.78 -0.20
N THR A 91 -7.25 -26.65 -0.92
CA THR A 91 -6.04 -25.98 -0.45
C THR A 91 -5.69 -24.85 -1.41
N ILE A 92 -5.65 -23.63 -0.90
CA ILE A 92 -5.26 -22.43 -1.64
C ILE A 92 -3.82 -22.08 -1.29
N LEU A 93 -2.99 -21.93 -2.30
CA LEU A 93 -1.69 -21.29 -2.19
C LEU A 93 -1.89 -19.78 -2.29
N HIS A 94 -1.30 -19.08 -1.35
CA HIS A 94 -1.19 -17.63 -1.36
C HIS A 94 0.27 -17.19 -1.37
N ILE A 95 0.57 -16.15 -2.15
CA ILE A 95 1.80 -15.38 -2.06
C ILE A 95 1.36 -13.93 -1.89
N GLY A 96 1.76 -13.26 -0.82
CA GLY A 96 1.33 -11.89 -0.52
C GLY A 96 1.69 -10.92 -1.63
N ALA A 97 2.91 -11.01 -2.15
CA ALA A 97 3.37 -10.33 -3.35
C ALA A 97 4.63 -11.00 -3.93
N CYS A 98 4.77 -10.96 -5.25
CA CYS A 98 5.92 -11.49 -5.98
C CYS A 98 6.12 -10.68 -7.26
N ASP A 99 7.26 -10.01 -7.38
CA ASP A 99 7.57 -9.13 -8.50
C ASP A 99 8.24 -9.89 -9.64
N TYR A 100 7.77 -9.90 -10.85
CA TYR A 100 6.58 -9.27 -11.41
C TYR A 100 5.62 -10.31 -12.03
N HIS A 101 6.10 -11.16 -12.95
CA HIS A 101 5.34 -12.25 -13.57
C HIS A 101 5.67 -13.57 -12.87
N THR A 102 4.75 -14.04 -12.07
CA THR A 102 4.89 -15.24 -11.24
C THR A 102 4.24 -16.43 -11.91
N ARG A 103 4.97 -17.53 -12.06
CA ARG A 103 4.42 -18.83 -12.48
C ARG A 103 4.64 -19.86 -11.39
N VAL A 104 3.62 -20.66 -11.13
CA VAL A 104 3.61 -21.64 -10.03
C VAL A 104 3.43 -23.03 -10.55
N TYR A 105 4.25 -23.96 -10.03
CA TYR A 105 4.22 -25.38 -10.35
C TYR A 105 4.14 -26.19 -9.05
N VAL A 106 3.35 -27.25 -9.07
CA VAL A 106 3.26 -28.21 -7.97
C VAL A 106 3.51 -29.60 -8.53
N ASN A 107 4.49 -30.32 -7.94
CA ASN A 107 4.91 -31.65 -8.38
C ASN A 107 5.25 -31.70 -9.87
N GLY A 108 5.93 -30.66 -10.39
CA GLY A 108 6.30 -30.49 -11.79
C GLY A 108 5.17 -30.00 -12.71
N GLY A 109 3.92 -29.98 -12.26
CA GLY A 109 2.77 -29.53 -13.05
C GLY A 109 2.51 -28.03 -12.88
N PHE A 110 2.26 -27.31 -13.98
CA PHE A 110 1.82 -25.92 -13.94
C PHE A 110 0.42 -25.80 -13.29
N VAL A 111 0.28 -24.90 -12.31
CA VAL A 111 -0.97 -24.72 -11.57
C VAL A 111 -1.57 -23.33 -11.72
N GLY A 112 -0.77 -22.33 -12.14
CA GLY A 112 -1.28 -20.99 -12.38
C GLY A 112 -0.18 -19.95 -12.50
N GLU A 113 -0.58 -18.74 -12.89
CA GLU A 113 0.31 -17.59 -13.02
C GLU A 113 -0.38 -16.31 -12.54
N HIS A 114 0.43 -15.28 -12.29
CA HIS A 114 -0.01 -13.96 -11.90
C HIS A 114 0.92 -12.89 -12.50
N ARG A 115 0.37 -11.75 -12.88
CA ARG A 115 1.13 -10.55 -13.25
C ARG A 115 0.74 -9.41 -12.32
N GLY A 116 1.75 -8.81 -11.71
CA GLY A 116 1.62 -7.72 -10.74
C GLY A 116 2.65 -7.87 -9.64
N GLY A 117 3.40 -6.80 -9.35
CA GLY A 117 4.47 -6.82 -8.34
C GLY A 117 3.98 -6.61 -6.91
N TYR A 118 2.75 -6.12 -6.73
CA TYR A 118 2.23 -5.66 -5.44
C TYR A 118 0.94 -6.36 -5.01
N SER A 119 0.22 -6.96 -5.93
CA SER A 119 -1.05 -7.62 -5.65
C SER A 119 -0.87 -9.10 -5.29
N PRO A 120 -1.78 -9.68 -4.46
CA PRO A 120 -1.62 -11.04 -3.96
C PRO A 120 -1.89 -12.09 -5.03
N VAL A 121 -1.05 -13.13 -5.05
CA VAL A 121 -1.26 -14.36 -5.84
C VAL A 121 -2.14 -15.31 -5.03
N ARG A 122 -3.15 -15.89 -5.68
CA ARG A 122 -4.04 -16.87 -5.08
C ARG A 122 -4.38 -17.99 -6.08
N ILE A 123 -3.95 -19.21 -5.79
CA ILE A 123 -4.10 -20.37 -6.68
C ILE A 123 -4.63 -21.57 -5.91
N ASN A 124 -5.69 -22.20 -6.41
CA ASN A 124 -6.17 -23.48 -5.88
C ASN A 124 -5.27 -24.60 -6.39
N ILE A 125 -4.53 -25.26 -5.48
CA ILE A 125 -3.56 -26.31 -5.79
C ILE A 125 -4.06 -27.71 -5.44
N THR A 126 -5.30 -27.86 -5.00
CA THR A 126 -5.87 -29.08 -4.45
C THR A 126 -5.65 -30.31 -5.34
N SER A 127 -5.94 -30.18 -6.64
CA SER A 127 -5.85 -31.28 -7.60
C SER A 127 -4.41 -31.75 -7.91
N SER A 128 -3.43 -30.91 -7.57
CA SER A 128 -2.00 -31.19 -7.82
C SER A 128 -1.28 -31.74 -6.58
N LEU A 129 -1.96 -31.82 -5.43
CA LEU A 129 -1.37 -32.32 -4.19
C LEU A 129 -1.37 -33.85 -4.13
N THR A 130 -0.29 -34.40 -3.56
CA THR A 130 -0.17 -35.80 -3.19
C THR A 130 -0.40 -35.98 -1.68
N SER A 131 -0.54 -37.23 -1.23
CA SER A 131 -0.68 -37.59 0.18
C SER A 131 0.63 -37.57 0.97
N THR A 132 1.75 -37.33 0.30
CA THR A 132 3.10 -37.33 0.87
C THR A 132 3.72 -35.94 0.79
N VAL A 133 5.02 -35.87 0.53
CA VAL A 133 5.73 -34.62 0.29
C VAL A 133 5.35 -34.07 -1.08
N ASN A 134 5.09 -32.77 -1.12
CA ASN A 134 4.83 -32.03 -2.33
C ASN A 134 6.00 -31.08 -2.63
N HIS A 135 6.27 -30.86 -3.90
CA HIS A 135 7.26 -29.94 -4.42
C HIS A 135 6.55 -28.71 -4.98
N LEU A 136 6.83 -27.55 -4.42
CA LEU A 136 6.36 -26.26 -4.91
C LEU A 136 7.54 -25.57 -5.60
N VAL A 137 7.35 -25.19 -6.86
CA VAL A 137 8.32 -24.40 -7.63
C VAL A 137 7.64 -23.12 -8.06
N ILE A 138 8.32 -21.99 -7.85
CA ILE A 138 7.86 -20.65 -8.24
C ILE A 138 8.93 -20.05 -9.15
N CYS A 139 8.52 -19.58 -10.32
CA CYS A 139 9.33 -18.78 -11.21
C CYS A 139 8.83 -17.34 -11.18
N ALA A 140 9.72 -16.41 -10.93
CA ALA A 140 9.44 -14.98 -11.04
C ALA A 140 10.28 -14.36 -12.16
N GLU A 141 9.64 -13.59 -13.02
CA GLU A 141 10.26 -12.91 -14.15
C GLU A 141 9.96 -11.40 -14.06
N ASP A 142 10.99 -10.57 -14.08
CA ASP A 142 10.90 -9.13 -14.25
C ASP A 142 11.91 -8.64 -15.27
N SER A 143 11.43 -8.00 -16.32
CA SER A 143 12.27 -7.44 -17.38
C SER A 143 12.81 -6.04 -17.07
N GLY A 144 12.50 -5.47 -15.92
CA GLY A 144 12.82 -4.08 -15.60
C GLY A 144 12.00 -3.04 -16.39
N SER A 145 10.96 -3.48 -17.10
CA SER A 145 10.21 -2.63 -18.02
C SER A 145 9.38 -1.57 -17.31
N TRP A 146 9.43 -0.33 -17.78
CA TRP A 146 8.57 0.76 -17.33
C TRP A 146 7.18 0.76 -17.96
N GLN A 147 6.83 -0.25 -18.72
CA GLN A 147 5.48 -0.50 -19.24
C GLN A 147 4.58 -1.22 -18.23
N GLN A 148 5.10 -1.51 -17.04
CA GLN A 148 4.40 -2.16 -15.92
C GLN A 148 4.44 -1.28 -14.67
N PRO A 149 3.54 -1.46 -13.68
CA PRO A 149 3.64 -0.84 -12.36
C PRO A 149 4.94 -1.24 -11.66
N ARG A 150 5.81 -0.26 -11.36
CA ARG A 150 7.12 -0.47 -10.72
C ARG A 150 7.39 0.54 -9.60
N GLY A 151 6.69 1.66 -9.60
CA GLY A 151 6.97 2.74 -8.66
C GLY A 151 8.37 3.35 -8.89
N LYS A 152 9.14 3.51 -7.82
CA LYS A 152 10.52 4.06 -7.84
C LYS A 152 11.60 3.01 -8.00
N GLN A 153 11.27 1.77 -8.32
CA GLN A 153 12.28 0.77 -8.65
C GLN A 153 13.04 1.17 -9.92
N ALA A 154 14.37 1.19 -9.87
CA ALA A 154 15.20 1.47 -11.04
C ALA A 154 14.88 0.48 -12.19
N GLY A 155 14.97 0.95 -13.42
CA GLY A 155 14.82 0.15 -14.62
C GLY A 155 16.05 0.30 -15.50
N ASP A 156 15.90 0.26 -16.84
CA ASP A 156 16.99 0.45 -17.81
C ASP A 156 17.78 1.75 -17.58
N THR A 157 17.14 2.77 -17.04
CA THR A 157 17.77 4.03 -16.59
C THR A 157 17.39 4.29 -15.13
N ARG A 158 18.32 4.85 -14.36
CA ARG A 158 18.11 5.20 -12.96
C ARG A 158 18.00 6.72 -12.83
N TRP A 159 16.91 7.18 -12.21
CA TRP A 159 16.77 8.57 -11.78
C TRP A 159 17.33 8.77 -10.38
N PRO A 160 17.71 10.00 -10.00
CA PRO A 160 18.24 10.26 -8.66
C PRO A 160 17.31 9.85 -7.50
N ILE A 161 16.02 9.73 -7.77
CA ILE A 161 14.98 9.33 -6.81
C ILE A 161 14.67 7.83 -6.84
N ASP A 162 15.31 7.05 -7.73
CA ASP A 162 15.07 5.62 -7.82
C ASP A 162 15.96 4.86 -6.86
N TYR A 163 15.45 3.76 -6.34
CA TYR A 163 16.17 2.80 -5.51
C TYR A 163 16.38 1.46 -6.22
N ASP A 164 17.19 0.59 -5.63
CA ASP A 164 17.48 -0.73 -6.19
C ASP A 164 16.19 -1.53 -6.35
N PRO A 165 15.99 -2.18 -7.53
CA PRO A 165 14.79 -2.93 -7.82
C PRO A 165 14.79 -4.26 -7.06
N ILE A 166 13.59 -4.80 -6.84
CA ILE A 166 13.40 -6.16 -6.37
C ILE A 166 12.95 -7.06 -7.53
N ILE A 167 13.17 -8.35 -7.38
CA ILE A 167 12.56 -9.41 -8.20
C ILE A 167 12.12 -10.54 -7.30
N GLY A 168 11.01 -11.19 -7.62
CA GLY A 168 10.55 -12.39 -6.93
C GLY A 168 9.75 -12.11 -5.66
N ILE A 169 9.76 -13.09 -4.77
CA ILE A 169 8.91 -13.11 -3.58
C ILE A 169 9.40 -12.06 -2.57
N TRP A 170 8.49 -11.16 -2.15
CA TRP A 170 8.78 -10.16 -1.13
C TRP A 170 7.71 -10.05 -0.02
N GLN A 171 6.65 -10.87 -0.08
CA GLN A 171 5.69 -11.05 1.01
C GLN A 171 5.45 -12.54 1.26
N THR A 172 4.93 -12.85 2.45
CA THR A 172 4.72 -14.22 2.96
C THR A 172 4.06 -15.15 1.94
N VAL A 173 4.56 -16.39 1.90
CA VAL A 173 3.97 -17.53 1.18
C VAL A 173 3.29 -18.44 2.18
N TRP A 174 2.02 -18.80 1.95
CA TRP A 174 1.30 -19.69 2.86
C TRP A 174 0.23 -20.52 2.16
N LEU A 175 -0.18 -21.59 2.82
CA LEU A 175 -1.33 -22.40 2.43
C LEU A 175 -2.50 -22.11 3.37
N GLU A 176 -3.69 -22.09 2.81
CA GLU A 176 -4.95 -21.94 3.53
C GLU A 176 -5.95 -22.99 3.06
N PRO A 177 -6.48 -23.84 3.97
CA PRO A 177 -7.54 -24.76 3.61
C PRO A 177 -8.88 -24.04 3.63
N VAL A 178 -9.73 -24.38 2.66
CA VAL A 178 -11.09 -23.83 2.54
C VAL A 178 -12.07 -24.92 2.06
N GLN A 179 -13.34 -24.74 2.32
CA GLN A 179 -14.36 -25.51 1.62
C GLN A 179 -14.55 -24.98 0.20
N SER A 180 -15.10 -25.77 -0.71
CA SER A 180 -15.40 -25.34 -2.08
C SER A 180 -16.30 -24.09 -2.14
N ARG A 181 -17.09 -23.88 -1.08
CA ARG A 181 -17.92 -22.68 -0.86
C ARG A 181 -17.39 -21.96 0.36
N HIS A 182 -16.76 -20.81 0.16
CA HIS A 182 -16.10 -20.05 1.21
C HIS A 182 -16.18 -18.56 0.95
N ILE A 183 -15.86 -17.76 1.97
CA ILE A 183 -15.76 -16.31 1.90
C ILE A 183 -14.41 -15.94 1.27
N VAL A 184 -14.43 -15.11 0.24
CA VAL A 184 -13.23 -14.70 -0.52
C VAL A 184 -12.70 -13.35 -0.07
N SER A 185 -13.61 -12.38 0.12
CA SER A 185 -13.27 -11.02 0.53
C SER A 185 -14.47 -10.37 1.19
N MET A 186 -14.22 -9.27 1.86
CA MET A 186 -15.25 -8.37 2.37
C MET A 186 -14.84 -6.92 2.15
N ALA A 187 -15.84 -6.04 2.07
CA ALA A 187 -15.68 -4.60 2.14
C ALA A 187 -16.56 -4.07 3.29
N THR A 188 -16.11 -3.00 3.94
CA THR A 188 -16.79 -2.38 5.08
C THR A 188 -16.96 -0.88 4.88
N GLY A 189 -18.05 -0.31 5.36
CA GLY A 189 -18.28 1.13 5.38
C GLY A 189 -19.22 1.48 6.53
N TYR A 190 -18.88 2.53 7.28
CA TYR A 190 -19.73 3.01 8.36
C TYR A 190 -20.38 4.34 8.00
N LYS A 191 -21.67 4.49 8.29
CA LYS A 191 -22.43 5.72 8.07
C LYS A 191 -22.90 6.26 9.40
N ILE A 192 -22.42 7.43 9.77
CA ILE A 192 -22.73 8.07 11.07
C ILE A 192 -24.21 8.41 11.17
N THR A 193 -24.79 9.00 10.11
CA THR A 193 -26.20 9.43 10.10
C THR A 193 -27.19 8.28 10.20
N GLU A 194 -26.83 7.11 9.68
CA GLU A 194 -27.64 5.90 9.71
C GLU A 194 -27.31 5.01 10.91
N GLN A 195 -26.21 5.29 11.60
CA GLN A 195 -25.63 4.46 12.67
C GLN A 195 -25.52 2.99 12.23
N SER A 196 -25.06 2.77 11.00
CA SER A 196 -24.99 1.44 10.39
C SER A 196 -23.60 1.12 9.86
N LEU A 197 -23.18 -0.13 10.07
CA LEU A 197 -22.02 -0.75 9.44
C LEU A 197 -22.51 -1.55 8.23
N ASP A 198 -22.19 -1.07 7.04
CA ASP A 198 -22.47 -1.78 5.81
C ASP A 198 -21.32 -2.74 5.48
N LEU A 199 -21.68 -3.94 5.05
CA LEU A 199 -20.76 -5.01 4.67
C LEU A 199 -21.12 -5.50 3.27
N THR A 200 -20.12 -5.70 2.42
CA THR A 200 -20.26 -6.44 1.18
C THR A 200 -19.34 -7.66 1.25
N ILE A 201 -19.92 -8.86 1.24
CA ILE A 201 -19.19 -10.13 1.41
C ILE A 201 -19.21 -10.87 0.08
N THR A 202 -18.02 -11.19 -0.45
CA THR A 202 -17.86 -11.96 -1.68
C THR A 202 -17.61 -13.44 -1.35
N LEU A 203 -18.34 -14.32 -1.99
CA LEU A 203 -18.25 -15.77 -1.86
C LEU A 203 -17.55 -16.37 -3.09
N SER A 204 -16.92 -17.53 -2.93
CA SER A 204 -16.22 -18.26 -4.00
C SER A 204 -17.13 -18.69 -5.16
N SER A 205 -18.41 -18.84 -4.89
CA SER A 205 -19.45 -19.18 -5.85
C SER A 205 -20.83 -18.74 -5.34
N GLN A 206 -21.85 -18.92 -6.14
CA GLN A 206 -23.22 -18.78 -5.67
C GLN A 206 -23.53 -19.82 -4.59
N VAL A 207 -23.94 -19.36 -3.43
CA VAL A 207 -24.29 -20.21 -2.28
C VAL A 207 -25.76 -20.01 -1.94
N ASN A 208 -26.47 -21.11 -1.80
CA ASN A 208 -27.77 -21.12 -1.15
C ASN A 208 -27.54 -21.45 0.34
N GLY A 209 -27.90 -20.54 1.24
CA GLY A 209 -27.60 -20.67 2.67
C GLY A 209 -27.75 -19.34 3.39
N SER A 210 -27.03 -19.15 4.48
CA SER A 210 -27.06 -17.88 5.24
C SER A 210 -25.68 -17.45 5.71
N LEU A 211 -25.52 -16.15 5.91
CA LEU A 211 -24.40 -15.55 6.63
C LEU A 211 -24.86 -15.15 8.02
N GLN A 212 -24.14 -15.61 9.05
CA GLN A 212 -24.25 -15.09 10.41
C GLN A 212 -23.08 -14.14 10.67
N ILE A 213 -23.40 -12.91 11.04
CA ILE A 213 -22.43 -11.83 11.25
C ILE A 213 -22.58 -11.34 12.68
N SER A 214 -21.51 -11.35 13.45
CA SER A 214 -21.47 -10.87 14.84
C SER A 214 -20.38 -9.83 15.01
N LEU A 215 -20.75 -8.64 15.46
CA LEU A 215 -19.85 -7.55 15.81
C LEU A 215 -19.68 -7.49 17.32
N ARG A 216 -18.44 -7.44 17.80
CA ARG A 216 -18.10 -7.45 19.22
C ARG A 216 -17.10 -6.36 19.57
N GLN A 217 -17.16 -5.87 20.80
CA GLN A 217 -16.16 -5.00 21.39
C GLN A 217 -15.77 -5.54 22.76
N ASN A 218 -14.49 -5.76 23.01
CA ASN A 218 -14.00 -6.34 24.26
C ASN A 218 -14.75 -7.63 24.66
N ALA A 219 -14.97 -8.52 23.68
CA ALA A 219 -15.74 -9.75 23.76
C ALA A 219 -17.27 -9.57 23.96
N ALA A 220 -17.77 -8.38 24.28
CA ALA A 220 -19.20 -8.11 24.37
C ALA A 220 -19.84 -7.99 22.99
N LYS A 221 -21.02 -8.60 22.83
CA LYS A 221 -21.77 -8.50 21.57
C LYS A 221 -22.37 -7.09 21.44
N VAL A 222 -22.06 -6.42 20.31
CA VAL A 222 -22.56 -5.08 19.97
C VAL A 222 -23.74 -5.19 19.01
N SER A 223 -23.62 -6.03 17.97
CA SER A 223 -24.67 -6.24 16.98
C SER A 223 -24.54 -7.63 16.38
N GLU A 224 -25.65 -8.17 15.88
CA GLU A 224 -25.70 -9.48 15.23
C GLU A 224 -26.76 -9.49 14.12
N LEU A 225 -26.45 -10.15 13.01
CA LEU A 225 -27.36 -10.28 11.88
C LEU A 225 -27.23 -11.68 11.27
N THR A 226 -28.37 -12.27 10.90
CA THR A 226 -28.39 -13.44 10.01
C THR A 226 -29.12 -13.04 8.73
N ILE A 227 -28.48 -13.26 7.58
CA ILE A 227 -29.02 -12.90 6.27
C ILE A 227 -28.94 -14.09 5.30
N ASP A 228 -30.01 -14.32 4.54
CA ASP A 228 -30.03 -15.31 3.47
C ASP A 228 -29.10 -14.87 2.31
N THR A 229 -28.28 -15.78 1.81
CA THR A 229 -27.40 -15.50 0.68
C THR A 229 -28.15 -15.39 -0.65
N GLY A 230 -29.35 -15.95 -0.75
CA GLY A 230 -30.23 -15.87 -1.92
C GLY A 230 -29.59 -16.44 -3.20
N ALA A 231 -28.76 -17.49 -3.05
CA ALA A 231 -27.99 -18.09 -4.16
C ALA A 231 -27.11 -17.06 -4.91
N ARG A 232 -26.54 -16.09 -4.20
CA ARG A 232 -25.66 -15.05 -4.74
C ARG A 232 -24.19 -15.35 -4.38
N SER A 233 -23.28 -14.80 -5.16
CA SER A 233 -21.84 -14.77 -4.87
C SER A 233 -21.41 -13.45 -4.20
N GLU A 234 -22.28 -12.44 -4.15
CA GLU A 234 -22.08 -11.20 -3.40
C GLU A 234 -23.31 -10.95 -2.52
N VAL A 235 -23.06 -10.74 -1.23
CA VAL A 235 -24.11 -10.51 -0.23
C VAL A 235 -23.85 -9.19 0.47
N LYS A 236 -24.85 -8.31 0.48
CA LYS A 236 -24.80 -7.04 1.20
C LYS A 236 -25.58 -7.15 2.50
N ALA A 237 -25.00 -6.68 3.58
CA ALA A 237 -25.56 -6.66 4.91
C ALA A 237 -25.37 -5.29 5.56
N SER A 238 -26.29 -4.87 6.43
CA SER A 238 -26.17 -3.64 7.20
C SER A 238 -26.50 -3.94 8.65
N LEU A 239 -25.56 -3.65 9.56
CA LEU A 239 -25.72 -3.85 11.00
C LEU A 239 -25.98 -2.50 11.69
N ALA A 240 -27.10 -2.38 12.37
CA ALA A 240 -27.35 -1.22 13.22
C ALA A 240 -26.44 -1.27 14.47
N ILE A 241 -25.87 -0.13 14.83
CA ILE A 241 -24.95 -0.01 15.96
C ILE A 241 -25.43 1.11 16.87
N ASN A 242 -25.86 0.76 18.05
CA ASN A 242 -26.27 1.71 19.07
C ASN A 242 -25.04 2.23 19.84
N SER A 243 -24.90 3.55 19.94
CA SER A 243 -23.81 4.21 20.69
C SER A 243 -22.40 3.77 20.26
N PRO A 244 -22.02 3.98 18.97
CA PRO A 244 -20.73 3.58 18.45
C PRO A 244 -19.58 4.38 19.09
N GLU A 245 -18.47 3.70 19.36
CA GLU A 245 -17.18 4.36 19.57
C GLU A 245 -16.46 4.48 18.22
N LEU A 246 -16.30 5.71 17.75
CA LEU A 246 -15.74 5.96 16.43
C LEU A 246 -14.21 5.80 16.44
N TRP A 247 -13.69 5.22 15.37
CA TRP A 247 -12.25 5.18 15.13
C TRP A 247 -11.73 6.56 14.71
N SER A 248 -10.63 6.98 15.33
CA SER A 248 -9.86 8.16 14.96
C SER A 248 -8.38 7.98 15.34
N PRO A 249 -7.45 8.85 14.90
CA PRO A 249 -6.06 8.83 15.36
C PRO A 249 -5.91 8.83 16.88
N ASP A 250 -6.70 9.65 17.57
CA ASP A 250 -6.65 9.77 19.04
C ASP A 250 -7.41 8.65 19.77
N CYS A 251 -8.32 7.97 19.07
CA CYS A 251 -9.14 6.90 19.63
C CYS A 251 -9.28 5.76 18.59
N PRO A 252 -8.25 4.93 18.38
CA PRO A 252 -8.23 3.89 17.35
C PRO A 252 -9.06 2.65 17.77
N THR A 253 -10.32 2.87 18.15
CA THR A 253 -11.22 1.81 18.57
C THR A 253 -11.56 0.86 17.43
N LEU A 254 -11.30 -0.42 17.64
CA LEU A 254 -11.62 -1.50 16.72
C LEU A 254 -12.64 -2.46 17.33
N TYR A 255 -13.47 -3.01 16.46
CA TYR A 255 -14.47 -4.02 16.78
C TYR A 255 -14.11 -5.33 16.11
N ASP A 256 -14.21 -6.45 16.85
CA ASP A 256 -14.03 -7.78 16.28
C ASP A 256 -15.26 -8.17 15.44
N LEU A 257 -15.02 -8.73 14.27
CA LEU A 257 -16.05 -9.15 13.33
C LEU A 257 -15.93 -10.65 13.07
N TYR A 258 -16.97 -11.40 13.37
CA TYR A 258 -17.06 -12.84 13.14
C TYR A 258 -18.11 -13.10 12.07
N ILE A 259 -17.74 -13.81 11.00
CA ILE A 259 -18.63 -14.12 9.90
C ILE A 259 -18.62 -15.62 9.66
N GLN A 260 -19.79 -16.25 9.68
CA GLN A 260 -19.97 -17.68 9.39
C GLN A 260 -20.87 -17.84 8.16
N LEU A 261 -20.45 -18.67 7.22
CA LEU A 261 -21.25 -19.10 6.08
C LEU A 261 -21.85 -20.47 6.40
N LEU A 262 -23.18 -20.55 6.35
CA LEU A 262 -23.92 -21.76 6.66
C LEU A 262 -24.66 -22.29 5.42
N SER A 263 -24.74 -23.60 5.30
CA SER A 263 -25.60 -24.28 4.32
C SER A 263 -27.11 -24.14 4.71
N PRO A 264 -28.04 -24.50 3.82
CA PRO A 264 -29.48 -24.52 4.15
C PRO A 264 -29.84 -25.45 5.33
N SER A 265 -29.03 -26.48 5.59
CA SER A 265 -29.20 -27.38 6.73
C SER A 265 -28.57 -26.86 8.03
N GLY A 266 -27.95 -25.67 8.01
CA GLY A 266 -27.26 -25.09 9.18
C GLY A 266 -25.85 -25.61 9.40
N GLN A 267 -25.28 -26.41 8.48
CA GLN A 267 -23.89 -26.85 8.55
C GLN A 267 -22.96 -25.67 8.22
N GLN A 268 -21.93 -25.44 9.02
CA GLN A 268 -20.91 -24.46 8.74
C GLN A 268 -20.09 -24.85 7.50
N LEU A 269 -20.08 -23.97 6.49
CA LEU A 269 -19.30 -24.10 5.28
C LEU A 269 -17.96 -23.35 5.41
N ASP A 270 -17.97 -22.17 6.07
CA ASP A 270 -16.78 -21.37 6.31
C ASP A 270 -16.94 -20.48 7.55
N SER A 271 -15.84 -20.07 8.14
CA SER A 271 -15.84 -19.12 9.25
C SER A 271 -14.58 -18.26 9.18
N ILE A 272 -14.75 -16.96 9.25
CA ILE A 272 -13.64 -16.01 9.29
C ILE A 272 -13.74 -15.12 10.52
N GLN A 273 -12.59 -14.70 11.00
CA GLN A 273 -12.45 -13.64 11.96
C GLN A 273 -11.81 -12.43 11.28
N SER A 274 -12.31 -11.25 11.60
CA SER A 274 -11.87 -9.98 11.09
C SER A 274 -12.02 -8.91 12.17
N TYR A 275 -11.78 -7.68 11.80
CA TYR A 275 -12.07 -6.49 12.61
C TYR A 275 -12.50 -5.33 11.71
N THR A 276 -13.02 -4.27 12.31
CA THR A 276 -13.36 -3.02 11.65
C THR A 276 -13.27 -1.85 12.61
N GLY A 277 -12.97 -0.66 12.08
CA GLY A 277 -13.13 0.62 12.79
C GLY A 277 -14.34 1.36 12.24
N LEU A 278 -15.18 1.88 13.12
CA LEU A 278 -16.34 2.64 12.72
C LEU A 278 -15.94 4.10 12.48
N ARG A 279 -15.85 4.50 11.23
CA ARG A 279 -15.47 5.87 10.86
C ARG A 279 -16.09 6.27 9.52
N GLU A 280 -16.30 7.57 9.32
CA GLU A 280 -16.75 8.16 8.06
C GLU A 280 -15.72 9.20 7.59
N ILE A 281 -15.33 9.12 6.31
CA ILE A 281 -14.57 10.17 5.62
C ILE A 281 -15.54 10.86 4.68
N SER A 282 -15.58 12.18 4.74
CA SER A 282 -16.49 12.99 3.92
C SER A 282 -15.85 14.32 3.52
N ILE A 283 -16.44 14.95 2.52
CA ILE A 283 -16.12 16.33 2.17
C ILE A 283 -17.37 17.15 2.44
N LEU A 284 -17.30 18.05 3.43
CA LEU A 284 -18.39 18.91 3.84
C LEU A 284 -17.97 20.38 3.69
N ASP A 285 -18.74 21.15 2.95
CA ASP A 285 -18.47 22.58 2.69
C ASP A 285 -17.03 22.84 2.19
N GLY A 286 -16.54 21.96 1.29
CA GLY A 286 -15.19 22.03 0.74
C GLY A 286 -14.07 21.62 1.72
N LYS A 287 -14.40 21.03 2.86
CA LYS A 287 -13.44 20.54 3.85
C LYS A 287 -13.42 19.03 3.92
N LEU A 288 -12.21 18.47 3.96
CA LEU A 288 -12.01 17.06 4.30
C LEU A 288 -12.38 16.85 5.78
N CYS A 289 -13.23 15.87 6.04
CA CYS A 289 -13.72 15.59 7.38
C CYS A 289 -13.51 14.10 7.75
N LEU A 290 -13.10 13.88 9.00
CA LEU A 290 -13.15 12.58 9.66
C LEU A 290 -14.28 12.62 10.69
N ASN A 291 -15.22 11.67 10.61
CA ASN A 291 -16.36 11.62 11.54
C ASN A 291 -17.15 12.93 11.61
N GLN A 292 -17.34 13.58 10.45
CA GLN A 292 -18.02 14.86 10.28
C GLN A 292 -17.32 16.06 10.96
N GLN A 293 -16.09 15.89 11.44
CA GLN A 293 -15.27 16.98 11.96
C GLN A 293 -14.17 17.32 10.94
N PRO A 294 -13.89 18.62 10.74
CA PRO A 294 -12.79 19.02 9.86
C PRO A 294 -11.47 18.36 10.25
N LEU A 295 -10.77 17.85 9.26
CA LEU A 295 -9.51 17.15 9.42
C LEU A 295 -8.38 17.95 8.76
N TYR A 296 -7.37 18.33 9.55
CA TYR A 296 -6.13 18.89 9.02
C TYR A 296 -5.08 17.79 8.89
N ILE A 297 -4.56 17.61 7.69
CA ILE A 297 -3.53 16.59 7.40
C ILE A 297 -2.16 17.11 7.80
N LYS A 298 -1.49 16.43 8.71
CA LYS A 298 -0.05 16.54 8.98
C LYS A 298 0.59 15.23 8.55
N GLY A 299 0.97 15.10 7.27
CA GLY A 299 1.40 13.86 6.67
C GLY A 299 2.92 13.78 6.46
N LEU A 300 3.43 12.54 6.38
CA LEU A 300 4.76 12.23 5.88
C LEU A 300 4.66 11.34 4.64
N LEU A 301 5.49 11.61 3.64
CA LEU A 301 5.73 10.70 2.54
C LEU A 301 6.57 9.52 3.05
N ASP A 302 6.12 8.31 2.78
CA ASP A 302 6.78 7.09 3.21
C ASP A 302 6.84 6.08 2.06
N GLN A 303 8.04 5.73 1.65
CA GLN A 303 8.27 4.80 0.56
C GLN A 303 8.30 3.32 1.01
N GLY A 304 8.29 3.05 2.33
CA GLY A 304 8.27 1.69 2.87
C GLY A 304 9.48 0.85 2.46
N TYR A 305 10.67 1.46 2.41
CA TYR A 305 11.90 0.81 2.00
C TYR A 305 12.82 0.63 3.22
N PHE A 306 13.23 -0.60 3.50
CA PHE A 306 13.95 -0.99 4.73
C PHE A 306 15.41 -1.35 4.42
N PRO A 307 16.35 -1.08 5.35
CA PRO A 307 17.78 -1.34 5.11
C PRO A 307 18.10 -2.80 4.78
N GLU A 308 17.51 -3.74 5.50
CA GLU A 308 17.87 -5.16 5.43
C GLU A 308 17.07 -5.93 4.39
N GLY A 309 15.80 -5.57 4.17
CA GLY A 309 14.87 -6.35 3.33
C GLY A 309 14.23 -5.54 2.21
N TRP A 310 14.66 -4.31 2.00
CA TRP A 310 14.13 -3.37 1.02
C TRP A 310 12.59 -3.24 1.14
N TYR A 311 11.83 -3.87 0.29
CA TYR A 311 10.37 -3.83 0.36
C TYR A 311 9.77 -4.60 1.54
N THR A 312 10.56 -5.53 2.13
CA THR A 312 10.10 -6.43 3.18
C THR A 312 10.67 -6.01 4.53
N PRO A 313 9.85 -5.53 5.49
CA PRO A 313 10.29 -5.33 6.86
C PRO A 313 10.66 -6.68 7.51
N LEU A 314 11.65 -6.68 8.40
CA LEU A 314 12.09 -7.91 9.06
C LEU A 314 10.98 -8.60 9.86
N ASP A 315 10.15 -7.81 10.51
CA ASP A 315 9.07 -8.24 11.38
C ASP A 315 8.01 -7.14 11.57
N ASP A 316 6.98 -7.42 12.36
CA ASP A 316 5.99 -6.44 12.77
C ASP A 316 6.58 -5.27 13.58
N ALA A 317 7.65 -5.52 14.36
CA ALA A 317 8.26 -4.48 15.19
C ALA A 317 8.88 -3.36 14.34
N ALA A 318 9.43 -3.68 13.18
CA ALA A 318 9.94 -2.68 12.23
C ALA A 318 8.83 -1.75 11.73
N MET A 319 7.66 -2.29 11.38
CA MET A 319 6.48 -1.51 10.96
C MET A 319 5.91 -0.67 12.10
N ILE A 320 5.80 -1.25 13.29
CA ILE A 320 5.33 -0.55 14.50
C ILE A 320 6.26 0.62 14.81
N ARG A 321 7.57 0.43 14.70
CA ARG A 321 8.57 1.48 14.93
C ARG A 321 8.37 2.67 13.98
N ASP A 322 8.19 2.42 12.67
CA ASP A 322 7.97 3.50 11.70
C ASP A 322 6.69 4.27 12.04
N ILE A 323 5.59 3.59 12.40
CA ILE A 323 4.33 4.22 12.83
C ILE A 323 4.54 5.07 14.10
N GLU A 324 5.23 4.53 15.11
CA GLU A 324 5.49 5.25 16.36
C GLU A 324 6.42 6.45 16.18
N LEU A 325 7.40 6.37 15.28
CA LEU A 325 8.26 7.50 14.91
C LEU A 325 7.47 8.61 14.22
N VAL A 326 6.60 8.28 13.26
CA VAL A 326 5.70 9.24 12.62
C VAL A 326 4.86 9.98 13.65
N GLN A 327 4.22 9.25 14.57
CA GLN A 327 3.36 9.84 15.62
C GLN A 327 4.18 10.65 16.65
N ALA A 328 5.38 10.18 17.02
CA ALA A 328 6.27 10.89 17.94
C ALA A 328 6.75 12.25 17.37
N MET A 329 6.90 12.35 16.06
CA MET A 329 7.20 13.59 15.35
C MET A 329 5.98 14.51 15.15
N GLY A 330 4.78 14.12 15.62
CA GLY A 330 3.56 14.94 15.58
C GLY A 330 2.75 14.83 14.29
N PHE A 331 3.03 13.83 13.45
CA PHE A 331 2.27 13.58 12.22
C PHE A 331 1.12 12.60 12.46
N ASN A 332 0.03 12.76 11.71
CA ASN A 332 -1.19 11.95 11.84
C ASN A 332 -1.47 11.05 10.62
N LEU A 333 -0.63 11.14 9.58
CA LEU A 333 -0.81 10.44 8.32
C LEU A 333 0.52 10.05 7.69
N VAL A 334 0.54 8.91 6.99
CA VAL A 334 1.54 8.61 5.98
C VAL A 334 0.89 8.47 4.60
N ARG A 335 1.52 9.05 3.60
CA ARG A 335 1.25 8.74 2.20
C ARG A 335 2.23 7.66 1.77
N LYS A 336 1.71 6.46 1.55
CA LYS A 336 2.52 5.34 1.04
C LYS A 336 2.83 5.59 -0.44
N HIS A 337 4.06 6.05 -0.70
CA HIS A 337 4.44 6.60 -1.98
C HIS A 337 5.06 5.54 -2.88
N GLN A 338 4.48 5.36 -4.06
CA GLN A 338 4.95 4.49 -5.14
C GLN A 338 5.18 3.02 -4.72
N LYS A 339 4.50 2.61 -3.65
CA LYS A 339 4.50 1.24 -3.14
C LYS A 339 3.15 0.91 -2.51
N ALA A 340 2.54 -0.20 -2.91
CA ALA A 340 1.42 -0.78 -2.18
C ALA A 340 1.96 -1.59 -1.00
N GLU A 341 1.61 -1.20 0.22
CA GLU A 341 2.24 -1.69 1.43
C GLU A 341 1.76 -3.10 1.84
N ASP A 342 2.54 -3.75 2.70
CA ASP A 342 2.16 -5.01 3.34
C ASP A 342 0.87 -4.83 4.17
N PRO A 343 -0.14 -5.73 4.07
CA PRO A 343 -1.37 -5.66 4.88
C PRO A 343 -1.11 -5.62 6.39
N ARG A 344 0.04 -6.11 6.86
CA ARG A 344 0.43 -6.04 8.28
C ARG A 344 0.75 -4.61 8.72
N PHE A 345 1.29 -3.76 7.83
CA PHE A 345 1.47 -2.33 8.12
C PHE A 345 0.10 -1.66 8.32
N LEU A 346 -0.86 -1.92 7.43
CA LEU A 346 -2.22 -1.36 7.57
C LEU A 346 -2.90 -1.85 8.86
N TYR A 347 -2.71 -3.12 9.22
CA TYR A 347 -3.20 -3.67 10.49
C TYR A 347 -2.66 -2.91 11.71
N TRP A 348 -1.37 -2.57 11.72
CA TRP A 348 -0.78 -1.81 12.82
C TRP A 348 -1.17 -0.33 12.77
N ALA A 349 -1.31 0.25 11.59
CA ALA A 349 -1.85 1.61 11.41
C ALA A 349 -3.29 1.71 11.95
N ASP A 350 -4.16 0.72 11.66
CA ASP A 350 -5.51 0.63 12.22
C ASP A 350 -5.51 0.64 13.75
N ARG A 351 -4.60 -0.13 14.37
CA ARG A 351 -4.50 -0.30 15.83
C ARG A 351 -3.84 0.87 16.54
N LYS A 352 -2.94 1.56 15.86
CA LYS A 352 -2.17 2.68 16.41
C LYS A 352 -2.79 4.05 16.09
N GLY A 353 -3.81 4.10 15.22
CA GLY A 353 -4.46 5.34 14.85
C GLY A 353 -3.68 6.18 13.82
N LEU A 354 -2.87 5.57 12.96
CA LEU A 354 -2.19 6.29 11.90
C LEU A 354 -3.02 6.24 10.62
N MET A 355 -3.38 7.40 10.07
CA MET A 355 -4.06 7.47 8.77
C MET A 355 -3.11 7.16 7.63
N VAL A 356 -3.65 6.60 6.54
CA VAL A 356 -2.89 6.19 5.36
C VAL A 356 -3.56 6.68 4.09
N TRP A 357 -2.80 7.30 3.19
CA TRP A 357 -3.14 7.41 1.78
C TRP A 357 -2.51 6.22 1.05
N SER A 358 -3.35 5.44 0.39
CA SER A 358 -2.93 4.26 -0.37
C SER A 358 -2.74 4.63 -1.83
N GLU A 359 -1.50 4.53 -2.30
CA GLU A 359 -1.10 4.93 -3.64
C GLU A 359 -0.78 3.72 -4.51
N MET A 360 -1.14 3.81 -5.79
CA MET A 360 -0.79 2.82 -6.80
C MET A 360 0.63 3.08 -7.31
N PRO A 361 1.53 2.10 -7.24
CA PRO A 361 2.83 2.20 -7.91
C PRO A 361 2.65 2.44 -9.41
N SER A 362 3.33 3.45 -9.93
CA SER A 362 3.16 3.87 -11.33
C SER A 362 4.06 3.06 -12.27
N GLY A 363 3.62 2.89 -13.52
CA GLY A 363 4.54 2.69 -14.63
C GLY A 363 5.00 4.04 -15.19
N ARG A 364 5.93 4.03 -16.18
CA ARG A 364 6.46 5.27 -16.77
C ARG A 364 6.20 5.39 -18.27
N ILE A 365 5.77 4.33 -18.93
CA ILE A 365 5.51 4.31 -20.38
C ILE A 365 4.04 4.00 -20.63
N PHE A 366 3.32 4.96 -21.23
CA PHE A 366 1.92 4.78 -21.59
C PHE A 366 1.78 3.82 -22.77
N CYS A 367 1.17 2.67 -22.53
CA CYS A 367 0.89 1.63 -23.54
C CYS A 367 -0.31 0.78 -23.11
N ALA A 368 -0.75 -0.12 -23.97
CA ALA A 368 -1.88 -1.01 -23.69
C ALA A 368 -1.62 -1.91 -22.48
N ASP A 369 -0.40 -2.46 -22.37
CA ASP A 369 0.00 -3.31 -21.23
C ASP A 369 -0.08 -2.55 -19.91
N LEU A 370 0.42 -1.30 -19.84
CA LEU A 370 0.31 -0.49 -18.63
C LEU A 370 -1.16 -0.25 -18.24
N ILE A 371 -2.01 0.10 -19.20
CA ILE A 371 -3.45 0.33 -18.95
C ILE A 371 -4.08 -0.92 -18.33
N GLU A 372 -3.82 -2.09 -18.93
CA GLU A 372 -4.39 -3.36 -18.46
C GLU A 372 -3.83 -3.73 -17.08
N GLN A 373 -2.52 -3.79 -16.92
CA GLN A 373 -1.88 -4.27 -15.70
C GLN A 373 -2.14 -3.33 -14.52
N LEU A 374 -2.00 -2.01 -14.71
CA LEU A 374 -2.30 -1.04 -13.66
C LEU A 374 -3.75 -1.15 -13.20
N THR A 375 -4.70 -1.27 -14.14
CA THR A 375 -6.13 -1.39 -13.81
C THR A 375 -6.41 -2.66 -13.01
N LEU A 376 -5.91 -3.82 -13.46
CA LEU A 376 -6.14 -5.09 -12.78
C LEU A 376 -5.52 -5.12 -11.40
N GLU A 377 -4.28 -4.67 -11.26
CA GLU A 377 -3.56 -4.64 -10.00
C GLU A 377 -4.19 -3.66 -9.02
N TRP A 378 -4.58 -2.45 -9.49
CA TRP A 378 -5.29 -1.47 -8.68
C TRP A 378 -6.57 -2.02 -8.06
N LEU A 379 -7.40 -2.71 -8.86
CA LEU A 379 -8.64 -3.34 -8.37
C LEU A 379 -8.37 -4.43 -7.32
N GLN A 380 -7.29 -5.19 -7.46
CA GLN A 380 -6.90 -6.21 -6.49
C GLN A 380 -6.41 -5.59 -5.18
N LEU A 381 -5.61 -4.53 -5.26
CA LEU A 381 -5.13 -3.77 -4.10
C LEU A 381 -6.28 -3.09 -3.36
N MET A 382 -7.20 -2.46 -4.07
CA MET A 382 -8.39 -1.87 -3.45
C MET A 382 -9.22 -2.92 -2.69
N ARG A 383 -9.45 -4.11 -3.27
CA ARG A 383 -10.17 -5.20 -2.59
C ARG A 383 -9.45 -5.69 -1.34
N ARG A 384 -8.11 -5.70 -1.37
CA ARG A 384 -7.27 -6.10 -0.24
C ARG A 384 -7.35 -5.08 0.90
N ASP A 385 -7.25 -3.78 0.57
CA ASP A 385 -6.99 -2.73 1.53
C ASP A 385 -8.25 -1.96 1.97
N GLN A 386 -9.36 -2.06 1.22
CA GLN A 386 -10.62 -1.36 1.51
C GLN A 386 -11.16 -1.61 2.94
N PRO A 387 -11.07 -2.81 3.55
CA PRO A 387 -11.58 -3.02 4.89
C PRO A 387 -10.81 -2.30 6.00
N HIS A 388 -9.60 -1.79 5.73
CA HIS A 388 -8.77 -1.11 6.72
C HIS A 388 -9.28 0.30 7.04
N PRO A 389 -9.65 0.63 8.30
CA PRO A 389 -10.11 1.97 8.66
C PRO A 389 -9.04 3.06 8.52
N CYS A 390 -7.76 2.73 8.64
CA CYS A 390 -6.66 3.69 8.48
C CYS A 390 -6.54 4.23 7.06
N VAL A 391 -6.94 3.48 6.04
CA VAL A 391 -6.94 3.96 4.65
C VAL A 391 -8.05 4.99 4.48
N ILE A 392 -7.68 6.25 4.27
CA ILE A 392 -8.63 7.37 4.19
C ILE A 392 -8.72 8.01 2.80
N CYS A 393 -7.81 7.69 1.89
CA CYS A 393 -7.80 8.22 0.53
C CYS A 393 -7.12 7.23 -0.44
N TRP A 394 -7.58 7.22 -1.69
CA TRP A 394 -7.04 6.45 -2.80
C TRP A 394 -6.29 7.35 -3.78
N VAL A 395 -5.07 6.96 -4.18
CA VAL A 395 -4.20 7.74 -5.08
C VAL A 395 -3.75 6.87 -6.26
N PRO A 396 -4.52 6.78 -7.37
CA PRO A 396 -4.18 5.92 -8.51
C PRO A 396 -3.01 6.41 -9.36
N PHE A 397 -2.71 7.73 -9.40
CA PHE A 397 -1.59 8.28 -10.14
C PHE A 397 -0.84 9.33 -9.33
N ASN A 398 0.47 9.40 -9.55
CA ASN A 398 1.37 10.39 -9.03
C ASN A 398 2.09 11.10 -10.17
N GLU A 399 2.12 12.45 -10.15
CA GLU A 399 2.96 13.29 -10.99
C GLU A 399 2.89 12.99 -12.50
N SER A 400 1.75 12.53 -12.96
CA SER A 400 1.52 12.09 -14.35
C SER A 400 2.44 10.95 -14.80
N TRP A 401 3.06 10.18 -13.87
CA TRP A 401 3.89 9.03 -14.26
C TRP A 401 3.06 8.02 -15.05
N GLY A 402 3.62 7.59 -16.17
CA GLY A 402 2.92 6.73 -17.14
C GLY A 402 1.87 7.44 -18.01
N VAL A 403 1.46 8.67 -17.64
CA VAL A 403 0.47 9.49 -18.36
C VAL A 403 1.01 10.91 -18.62
N TRP A 404 2.28 11.03 -18.95
CA TRP A 404 3.06 12.27 -19.07
C TRP A 404 2.47 13.36 -19.97
N HIS A 405 1.55 13.00 -20.85
CA HIS A 405 1.04 13.86 -21.90
C HIS A 405 -0.47 14.12 -21.79
N GLN A 406 -1.03 14.13 -20.58
CA GLN A 406 -2.44 14.37 -20.33
C GLN A 406 -2.94 15.68 -20.99
N ARG A 407 -2.10 16.72 -21.01
CA ARG A 407 -2.40 18.02 -21.61
C ARG A 407 -2.64 17.94 -23.12
N SER A 408 -1.92 17.09 -23.84
CA SER A 408 -1.90 17.02 -25.31
C SER A 408 -2.47 15.72 -25.89
N ARG A 409 -2.62 14.68 -25.10
CA ARG A 409 -3.13 13.37 -25.50
C ARG A 409 -4.37 13.00 -24.69
N SER A 410 -5.53 13.12 -25.32
CA SER A 410 -6.83 12.85 -24.69
C SER A 410 -6.95 11.43 -24.13
N GLN A 411 -6.27 10.44 -24.73
CA GLN A 411 -6.28 9.05 -24.24
C GLN A 411 -5.67 8.93 -22.84
N GLN A 412 -4.58 9.66 -22.56
CA GLN A 412 -3.93 9.61 -21.25
C GLN A 412 -4.80 10.28 -20.17
N ARG A 413 -5.39 11.43 -20.47
CA ARG A 413 -6.38 12.06 -19.60
C ARG A 413 -7.59 11.16 -19.37
N ALA A 414 -8.14 10.57 -20.43
CA ALA A 414 -9.28 9.67 -20.33
C ALA A 414 -8.97 8.44 -19.45
N PHE A 415 -7.73 7.95 -19.46
CA PHE A 415 -7.32 6.85 -18.57
C PHE A 415 -7.30 7.26 -17.10
N VAL A 416 -6.79 8.45 -16.77
CA VAL A 416 -6.86 9.00 -15.41
C VAL A 416 -8.32 9.15 -14.97
N ASP A 417 -9.14 9.82 -15.76
CA ASP A 417 -10.56 10.09 -15.44
C ASP A 417 -11.36 8.78 -15.29
N ALA A 418 -11.10 7.79 -16.16
CA ALA A 418 -11.72 6.46 -16.08
C ALA A 418 -11.28 5.70 -14.81
N THR A 419 -10.01 5.80 -14.41
CA THR A 419 -9.51 5.15 -13.20
C THR A 419 -10.12 5.78 -11.95
N VAL A 420 -10.30 7.11 -11.91
CA VAL A 420 -11.02 7.79 -10.82
C VAL A 420 -12.47 7.27 -10.73
N ALA A 421 -13.18 7.21 -11.86
CA ALA A 421 -14.56 6.71 -11.87
C ALA A 421 -14.65 5.24 -11.46
N LEU A 422 -13.70 4.42 -11.88
CA LEU A 422 -13.58 3.01 -11.49
C LEU A 422 -13.33 2.87 -9.99
N THR A 423 -12.40 3.66 -9.43
CA THR A 423 -12.09 3.68 -7.99
C THR A 423 -13.33 4.03 -7.17
N LYS A 424 -14.08 5.06 -7.57
CA LYS A 424 -15.34 5.45 -6.92
C LYS A 424 -16.44 4.40 -7.04
N SER A 425 -16.47 3.63 -8.12
CA SER A 425 -17.43 2.52 -8.28
C SER A 425 -17.10 1.34 -7.37
N MET A 426 -15.84 1.14 -7.04
CA MET A 426 -15.37 0.11 -6.11
C MET A 426 -15.52 0.53 -4.65
N ASP A 427 -15.22 1.79 -4.35
CA ASP A 427 -15.31 2.35 -3.00
C ASP A 427 -15.78 3.81 -3.04
N SER A 428 -17.03 4.03 -2.68
CA SER A 428 -17.62 5.37 -2.56
C SER A 428 -17.46 5.98 -1.15
N SER A 429 -16.83 5.28 -0.22
CA SER A 429 -16.70 5.70 1.18
C SER A 429 -15.45 6.54 1.46
N ARG A 430 -14.58 6.72 0.46
CA ARG A 430 -13.32 7.47 0.56
C ARG A 430 -13.13 8.39 -0.62
N PRO A 431 -12.46 9.55 -0.44
CA PRO A 431 -12.05 10.39 -1.54
C PRO A 431 -10.97 9.74 -2.41
N VAL A 432 -10.89 10.21 -3.65
CA VAL A 432 -9.89 9.81 -4.64
C VAL A 432 -9.12 11.04 -5.10
N ILE A 433 -7.80 10.97 -5.07
CA ILE A 433 -6.89 11.91 -5.74
C ILE A 433 -6.58 11.33 -7.11
N GLY A 434 -7.05 11.95 -8.19
CA GLY A 434 -6.92 11.36 -9.53
C GLY A 434 -5.48 11.26 -10.01
N ASN A 435 -4.77 12.39 -10.00
CA ASN A 435 -3.35 12.50 -10.28
C ASN A 435 -2.75 13.46 -9.26
N ASP A 436 -1.90 12.94 -8.38
CA ASP A 436 -1.36 13.73 -7.27
C ASP A 436 -0.28 14.69 -7.74
N GLY A 437 -0.30 15.91 -7.22
CA GLY A 437 0.75 16.91 -7.38
C GLY A 437 0.55 17.96 -8.46
N TRP A 438 0.02 17.60 -9.63
CA TRP A 438 -0.24 18.50 -10.75
C TRP A 438 -1.18 17.91 -11.80
N GLU A 439 -1.48 18.73 -12.86
CA GLU A 439 -2.33 18.31 -13.99
C GLU A 439 -3.66 17.69 -13.52
N TYR A 440 -4.26 18.29 -12.45
CA TYR A 440 -5.57 17.86 -11.98
C TYR A 440 -6.57 17.81 -13.15
N SER A 441 -7.23 16.68 -13.34
CA SER A 441 -8.31 16.50 -14.31
C SER A 441 -9.64 16.14 -13.65
N SER A 442 -9.57 15.26 -12.64
CA SER A 442 -10.70 14.78 -11.86
C SER A 442 -10.22 14.22 -10.51
N GLY A 443 -11.11 14.13 -9.55
CA GLY A 443 -10.84 13.68 -8.18
C GLY A 443 -11.62 14.49 -7.17
N ASP A 444 -11.44 14.14 -5.89
CA ASP A 444 -12.18 14.74 -4.77
C ASP A 444 -11.33 15.75 -3.98
N LEU A 445 -10.01 15.71 -4.13
CA LEU A 445 -9.06 16.65 -3.54
C LEU A 445 -8.27 17.36 -4.63
N PHE A 446 -7.92 18.61 -4.39
CA PHE A 446 -6.93 19.33 -5.18
C PHE A 446 -5.59 19.29 -4.47
N THR A 447 -4.58 18.69 -5.11
CA THR A 447 -3.28 18.43 -4.49
C THR A 447 -2.14 19.04 -5.31
N LEU A 448 -1.09 19.49 -4.62
CA LEU A 448 0.05 20.17 -5.22
C LEU A 448 1.37 19.61 -4.67
N HIS A 449 2.40 19.57 -5.53
CA HIS A 449 3.78 19.32 -5.15
C HIS A 449 4.62 20.57 -5.36
N LEU A 450 5.17 21.14 -4.29
CA LEU A 450 5.99 22.34 -4.33
C LEU A 450 7.22 22.18 -3.42
N TYR A 451 8.39 22.30 -4.01
CA TYR A 451 9.68 22.21 -3.33
C TYR A 451 10.44 23.55 -3.32
N ASP A 452 9.69 24.65 -3.12
CA ASP A 452 10.31 25.97 -3.00
C ASP A 452 11.17 26.07 -1.74
N ASN A 453 12.37 26.62 -1.89
CA ASN A 453 13.38 26.68 -0.84
C ASN A 453 13.22 27.88 0.10
N SER A 454 12.26 28.77 -0.09
CA SER A 454 11.98 29.87 0.83
C SER A 454 10.51 30.03 1.12
N ALA A 455 10.19 30.42 2.35
CA ALA A 455 8.83 30.70 2.79
C ALA A 455 8.10 31.69 1.86
N SER A 456 8.79 32.75 1.43
CA SER A 456 8.19 33.78 0.58
C SER A 456 7.83 33.27 -0.81
N GLN A 457 8.65 32.42 -1.41
CA GLN A 457 8.40 31.79 -2.71
C GLN A 457 7.25 30.78 -2.60
N LEU A 458 7.28 29.92 -1.58
CA LEU A 458 6.22 28.93 -1.33
C LEU A 458 4.84 29.60 -1.15
N ILE A 459 4.76 30.63 -0.29
CA ILE A 459 3.52 31.39 -0.07
C ILE A 459 3.04 32.06 -1.36
N ALA A 460 3.94 32.74 -2.08
CA ALA A 460 3.58 33.44 -3.32
C ALA A 460 3.05 32.44 -4.37
N LYS A 461 3.70 31.27 -4.51
CA LYS A 461 3.31 30.24 -5.46
C LYS A 461 1.97 29.60 -5.07
N LEU A 462 1.74 29.25 -3.80
CA LEU A 462 0.46 28.73 -3.33
C LEU A 462 -0.68 29.71 -3.61
N ARG A 463 -0.51 31.01 -3.28
CA ARG A 463 -1.52 32.03 -3.57
C ARG A 463 -1.81 32.20 -5.06
N GLU A 464 -0.76 32.12 -5.92
CA GLU A 464 -0.92 32.14 -7.37
C GLU A 464 -1.78 30.96 -7.84
N LEU A 465 -1.46 29.73 -7.40
CA LEU A 465 -2.14 28.50 -7.82
C LEU A 465 -3.56 28.38 -7.28
N ILE A 466 -3.83 28.91 -6.10
CA ILE A 466 -5.19 29.03 -5.53
C ILE A 466 -6.03 29.98 -6.37
N ALA A 467 -5.48 31.15 -6.74
CA ALA A 467 -6.18 32.13 -7.55
C ALA A 467 -6.31 31.71 -9.04
N ASN A 468 -5.38 30.93 -9.56
CA ASN A 468 -5.35 30.47 -10.94
C ASN A 468 -4.83 29.01 -11.01
N PRO A 469 -5.70 28.00 -10.85
CA PRO A 469 -5.29 26.60 -10.90
C PRO A 469 -4.66 26.13 -12.24
N GLN A 470 -4.86 26.88 -13.33
CA GLN A 470 -4.20 26.61 -14.60
C GLN A 470 -2.78 27.18 -14.69
N ALA A 471 -2.32 27.95 -13.68
CA ALA A 471 -0.93 28.39 -13.63
C ALA A 471 0.04 27.20 -13.47
N HIS A 472 1.28 27.41 -13.92
CA HIS A 472 2.32 26.38 -13.85
C HIS A 472 3.00 26.38 -12.48
N LEU A 473 3.40 25.19 -12.01
CA LEU A 473 4.06 25.02 -10.71
C LEU A 473 5.44 25.70 -10.64
N SER A 474 6.13 25.82 -11.77
CA SER A 474 7.41 26.53 -11.85
C SER A 474 7.48 27.39 -13.12
N SER A 475 8.53 28.20 -13.22
CA SER A 475 8.80 29.05 -14.39
C SER A 475 9.56 28.35 -15.50
N SER A 476 9.87 27.04 -15.39
CA SER A 476 10.59 26.29 -16.42
C SER A 476 9.69 26.05 -17.65
N GLU A 477 10.31 25.92 -18.84
CA GLU A 477 9.57 25.59 -20.07
C GLU A 477 8.83 24.24 -20.04
N GLN A 478 9.26 23.34 -19.14
CA GLN A 478 8.67 22.02 -18.93
C GLN A 478 7.69 21.98 -17.76
N ALA A 479 7.43 23.12 -17.12
CA ALA A 479 6.56 23.19 -15.97
C ALA A 479 5.13 22.71 -16.28
N ARG A 480 4.57 21.98 -15.32
CA ARG A 480 3.23 21.42 -15.39
C ARG A 480 2.23 22.43 -14.82
N PRO A 481 1.01 22.56 -15.39
CA PRO A 481 -0.05 23.32 -14.73
C PRO A 481 -0.58 22.53 -13.54
N ALA A 482 -1.05 23.24 -12.50
CA ALA A 482 -1.67 22.57 -11.36
C ALA A 482 -2.98 21.88 -11.75
N ALA A 483 -3.78 22.49 -12.64
CA ALA A 483 -4.97 21.87 -13.22
C ALA A 483 -4.94 21.91 -14.76
N LEU A 484 -5.46 20.89 -15.39
CA LEU A 484 -5.57 20.83 -16.85
C LEU A 484 -6.64 21.81 -17.38
N PRO A 485 -6.50 22.30 -18.63
CA PRO A 485 -7.53 23.13 -19.24
C PRO A 485 -8.91 22.47 -19.20
N GLY A 486 -9.90 23.22 -18.72
CA GLY A 486 -11.28 22.76 -18.57
C GLY A 486 -11.56 21.93 -17.32
N ALA A 487 -10.56 21.66 -16.47
CA ALA A 487 -10.76 21.12 -15.14
C ALA A 487 -10.93 22.28 -14.14
N ASP A 488 -11.83 22.12 -13.20
CA ASP A 488 -12.11 23.11 -12.15
C ASP A 488 -12.03 22.47 -10.78
N PRO A 489 -10.95 22.72 -10.00
CA PRO A 489 -10.82 22.24 -8.62
C PRO A 489 -11.46 23.16 -7.59
N SER A 490 -12.18 24.21 -8.00
CA SER A 490 -12.79 25.18 -7.07
C SER A 490 -13.72 24.48 -6.08
N GLY A 491 -13.59 24.82 -4.80
CA GLY A 491 -14.39 24.24 -3.72
C GLY A 491 -13.96 22.84 -3.28
N LEU A 492 -12.90 22.28 -3.84
CA LEU A 492 -12.30 21.04 -3.35
C LEU A 492 -11.34 21.32 -2.18
N PRO A 493 -11.17 20.37 -1.25
CA PRO A 493 -10.11 20.44 -0.25
C PRO A 493 -8.73 20.56 -0.90
N LEU A 494 -7.94 21.56 -0.50
CA LEU A 494 -6.58 21.78 -0.98
C LEU A 494 -5.58 21.16 -0.01
N VAL A 495 -4.69 20.31 -0.51
CA VAL A 495 -3.58 19.71 0.25
C VAL A 495 -2.27 19.87 -0.51
N LEU A 496 -1.22 20.33 0.18
CA LEU A 496 0.14 20.31 -0.36
C LEU A 496 0.73 18.92 -0.14
N SER A 497 0.51 18.02 -1.09
CA SER A 497 0.77 16.59 -0.95
C SER A 497 2.24 16.18 -1.10
N GLU A 498 3.11 17.12 -1.50
CA GLU A 498 4.57 17.02 -1.35
C GLU A 498 5.17 18.41 -1.14
N CYS A 499 6.02 18.52 -0.11
CA CYS A 499 6.79 19.73 0.19
C CYS A 499 7.99 19.41 1.08
N GLY A 500 8.83 20.40 1.31
CA GLY A 500 10.04 20.25 2.12
C GLY A 500 11.19 19.69 1.30
N GLY A 501 11.42 18.40 1.35
CA GLY A 501 12.48 17.75 0.56
C GLY A 501 13.90 18.20 0.92
N ILE A 502 14.11 18.70 2.13
CA ILE A 502 15.39 19.25 2.61
C ILE A 502 16.33 18.09 2.94
N GLY A 503 17.44 18.03 2.24
CA GLY A 503 18.47 17.03 2.51
C GLY A 503 19.39 17.45 3.66
N TYR A 504 19.91 16.46 4.39
CA TYR A 504 20.97 16.65 5.37
C TYR A 504 21.74 15.34 5.59
N VAL A 505 23.07 15.45 5.57
CA VAL A 505 23.97 14.36 5.97
C VAL A 505 25.02 14.91 6.95
N ASN A 506 25.43 14.09 7.91
CA ASN A 506 26.40 14.45 8.92
C ASN A 506 27.83 13.96 8.58
N VAL A 507 28.03 13.41 7.38
CA VAL A 507 29.31 12.85 6.93
C VAL A 507 29.66 13.38 5.54
N THR A 508 30.97 13.54 5.28
CA THR A 508 31.44 13.83 3.92
C THR A 508 31.46 12.51 3.15
N THR A 509 30.73 12.46 2.03
CA THR A 509 30.71 11.32 1.11
C THR A 509 31.13 11.77 -0.28
N THR A 510 31.62 10.84 -1.09
CA THR A 510 31.90 11.04 -2.52
C THR A 510 30.74 10.58 -3.40
N ASP A 511 29.70 10.00 -2.80
CA ASP A 511 28.53 9.50 -3.51
C ASP A 511 27.67 10.66 -4.02
N GLU A 512 27.04 10.47 -5.16
CA GLU A 512 26.04 11.42 -5.68
C GLU A 512 24.79 11.34 -4.83
N LEU A 513 24.56 12.38 -4.01
CA LEU A 513 23.39 12.50 -3.15
C LEU A 513 22.34 13.38 -3.82
N PHE A 514 21.07 13.12 -3.50
CA PHE A 514 19.93 13.85 -4.02
C PHE A 514 19.03 14.42 -2.91
N ALA A 515 18.64 15.68 -3.08
CA ALA A 515 17.57 16.34 -2.34
C ALA A 515 16.96 17.45 -3.21
N TYR A 516 15.76 17.91 -2.87
CA TYR A 516 15.04 18.90 -3.67
C TYR A 516 15.52 20.34 -3.47
N GLY A 517 16.35 20.62 -2.49
CA GLY A 517 16.80 21.96 -2.14
C GLY A 517 18.24 22.04 -1.70
N ASP A 518 18.59 23.19 -1.10
CA ASP A 518 19.90 23.41 -0.50
C ASP A 518 20.17 22.37 0.60
N LEU A 519 21.42 21.98 0.77
CA LEU A 519 21.85 21.08 1.83
C LEU A 519 22.34 21.88 3.04
N PRO A 520 21.60 21.97 4.15
CA PRO A 520 22.07 22.53 5.39
C PRO A 520 23.34 21.81 5.88
N GLU A 521 24.34 22.56 6.32
CA GLU A 521 25.62 21.98 6.78
C GLU A 521 25.60 21.54 8.25
N THR A 522 24.57 21.96 9.01
CA THR A 522 24.45 21.67 10.44
C THR A 522 23.03 21.29 10.83
N PRO A 523 22.84 20.53 11.93
CA PRO A 523 21.49 20.27 12.47
C PRO A 523 20.71 21.55 12.82
N ALA A 524 21.41 22.60 13.27
CA ALA A 524 20.77 23.88 13.56
C ALA A 524 20.22 24.53 12.28
N ALA A 525 21.00 24.58 11.20
CA ALA A 525 20.56 25.11 9.92
C ALA A 525 19.42 24.27 9.30
N LEU A 526 19.44 22.93 9.46
CA LEU A 526 18.33 22.07 9.10
C LEU A 526 17.05 22.45 9.86
N SER A 527 17.15 22.60 11.19
CA SER A 527 16.03 23.00 12.04
C SER A 527 15.45 24.35 11.63
N GLU A 528 16.30 25.37 11.40
CA GLU A 528 15.88 26.69 10.95
C GLU A 528 15.14 26.63 9.61
N LYS A 529 15.64 25.82 8.68
CA LYS A 529 15.03 25.66 7.36
C LYS A 529 13.66 24.96 7.41
N ILE A 530 13.55 23.89 8.19
CA ILE A 530 12.27 23.21 8.42
C ILE A 530 11.27 24.20 9.05
N GLN A 531 11.68 24.96 10.09
CA GLN A 531 10.83 25.93 10.76
C GLN A 531 10.34 27.04 9.82
N GLU A 532 11.24 27.55 8.94
CA GLU A 532 10.90 28.55 7.93
C GLU A 532 9.74 28.08 7.04
N LEU A 533 9.88 26.87 6.47
CA LEU A 533 8.88 26.33 5.56
C LEU A 533 7.60 25.89 6.30
N ALA A 534 7.71 25.26 7.47
CA ALA A 534 6.54 24.91 8.27
C ALA A 534 5.71 26.12 8.65
N ASN A 535 6.35 27.24 9.05
CA ASN A 535 5.67 28.51 9.32
C ASN A 535 4.99 29.11 8.08
N ALA A 536 5.51 28.84 6.87
CA ALA A 536 4.88 29.31 5.64
C ALA A 536 3.53 28.63 5.39
N LEU A 537 3.42 27.34 5.73
CA LEU A 537 2.18 26.59 5.53
C LEU A 537 1.01 27.13 6.36
N THR A 538 1.28 27.68 7.54
CA THR A 538 0.24 28.27 8.41
C THR A 538 -0.31 29.61 7.93
N GLN A 539 0.28 30.21 6.89
CA GLN A 539 -0.14 31.50 6.33
C GLN A 539 -1.12 31.36 5.16
N ILE A 540 -1.55 30.12 4.87
CA ILE A 540 -2.48 29.79 3.79
C ILE A 540 -3.74 29.16 4.41
N ASP A 541 -4.76 29.97 4.61
CA ASP A 541 -6.01 29.57 5.29
C ASP A 541 -6.80 28.50 4.51
N GLU A 542 -6.63 28.47 3.18
CA GLU A 542 -7.27 27.49 2.31
C GLU A 542 -6.64 26.09 2.39
N LEU A 543 -5.41 25.98 2.95
CA LEU A 543 -4.69 24.71 3.01
C LEU A 543 -5.27 23.83 4.12
N GLN A 544 -5.69 22.62 3.77
CA GLN A 544 -6.25 21.65 4.71
C GLN A 544 -5.24 20.58 5.13
N GLY A 545 -3.99 20.78 4.81
CA GLY A 545 -2.90 19.93 5.24
C GLY A 545 -1.76 19.89 4.26
N PHE A 546 -0.75 19.16 4.70
CA PHE A 546 0.46 18.95 3.92
C PHE A 546 0.99 17.53 4.15
N VAL A 547 1.81 17.04 3.20
CA VAL A 547 2.62 15.83 3.34
C VAL A 547 4.09 16.24 3.12
N TRP A 548 4.89 16.08 4.17
CA TRP A 548 6.31 16.43 4.11
C TRP A 548 7.15 15.32 3.52
N THR A 549 8.03 15.62 2.62
CA THR A 549 8.97 14.70 1.98
C THR A 549 10.31 14.74 2.71
N GLN A 550 10.77 13.69 3.47
CA GLN A 550 10.03 12.45 3.66
C GLN A 550 10.34 11.84 5.04
N LEU A 551 9.83 10.63 5.32
CA LEU A 551 10.04 9.95 6.60
C LEU A 551 11.53 9.59 6.79
N THR A 552 12.10 8.80 5.89
CA THR A 552 13.48 8.30 5.97
C THR A 552 14.26 8.62 4.71
N ASP A 553 15.56 8.76 4.82
CA ASP A 553 16.46 8.65 3.66
C ASP A 553 16.30 7.29 3.00
N ILE A 554 16.55 7.23 1.70
CA ILE A 554 16.55 5.98 0.93
C ILE A 554 17.72 6.03 -0.05
N GLN A 555 18.75 5.23 0.23
CA GLN A 555 19.97 5.19 -0.59
C GLN A 555 20.53 6.61 -0.83
N GLN A 556 20.58 7.09 -2.09
CA GLN A 556 21.08 8.43 -2.45
C GLN A 556 20.07 9.57 -2.18
N GLU A 557 18.78 9.29 -1.96
CA GLU A 557 17.75 10.28 -1.65
C GLU A 557 17.79 10.60 -0.15
N ILE A 558 18.33 11.80 0.22
CA ILE A 558 18.71 12.12 1.62
C ILE A 558 17.82 13.18 2.27
N ASN A 559 16.57 13.29 1.89
CA ASN A 559 15.61 14.28 2.35
C ASN A 559 14.65 13.78 3.44
N GLY A 560 14.95 12.63 4.08
CA GLY A 560 14.21 12.13 5.23
C GLY A 560 14.38 13.00 6.48
N LEU A 561 13.39 13.00 7.36
CA LEU A 561 13.54 13.49 8.75
C LEU A 561 14.38 12.52 9.59
N LEU A 562 14.42 11.27 9.18
CA LEU A 562 15.23 10.20 9.75
C LEU A 562 16.28 9.76 8.72
N TYR A 563 17.41 9.28 9.19
CA TYR A 563 18.35 8.53 8.36
C TYR A 563 17.74 7.19 7.90
N PHE A 564 18.38 6.53 6.96
CA PHE A 564 17.90 5.25 6.40
C PHE A 564 17.72 4.16 7.47
N ASP A 565 18.53 4.15 8.52
CA ASP A 565 18.44 3.23 9.67
C ASP A 565 17.37 3.63 10.71
N ARG A 566 16.56 4.66 10.42
CA ARG A 566 15.53 5.26 11.29
C ARG A 566 16.09 6.03 12.49
N THR A 567 17.38 6.38 12.49
CA THR A 567 17.94 7.32 13.46
C THR A 567 17.46 8.73 13.15
N PRO A 568 16.88 9.49 14.09
CA PRO A 568 16.42 10.85 13.85
C PRO A 568 17.56 11.82 13.52
N LYS A 569 17.39 12.68 12.52
CA LYS A 569 18.35 13.75 12.17
C LYS A 569 18.33 14.91 13.16
N LEU A 570 17.20 15.11 13.84
CA LEU A 570 16.99 16.02 14.96
C LEU A 570 16.24 15.27 16.07
N PRO A 571 16.30 15.71 17.34
CA PRO A 571 15.48 15.14 18.42
C PRO A 571 13.99 15.11 18.03
N LEU A 572 13.28 14.01 18.32
CA LEU A 572 11.87 13.82 17.89
C LEU A 572 10.94 14.92 18.45
N ASP A 573 11.15 15.33 19.70
CA ASP A 573 10.42 16.41 20.35
C ASP A 573 10.68 17.78 19.67
N GLN A 574 11.91 18.00 19.20
CA GLN A 574 12.24 19.17 18.41
C GLN A 574 11.54 19.13 17.04
N ILE A 575 11.57 17.99 16.34
CA ILE A 575 10.83 17.83 15.06
C ILE A 575 9.35 18.12 15.29
N LYS A 576 8.75 17.54 16.32
CA LYS A 576 7.36 17.76 16.67
C LYS A 576 7.07 19.25 16.86
N ALA A 577 7.90 19.96 17.63
CA ALA A 577 7.74 21.39 17.89
C ALA A 577 7.85 22.27 16.62
N LEU A 578 8.68 21.85 15.63
CA LEU A 578 8.80 22.56 14.36
C LEU A 578 7.51 22.53 13.52
N PHE A 579 6.71 21.47 13.65
CA PHE A 579 5.44 21.30 12.94
C PHE A 579 4.20 21.58 13.81
N ASP A 580 4.36 21.94 15.07
CA ASP A 580 3.26 22.29 15.99
C ASP A 580 2.81 23.76 15.84
N VAL A 581 3.06 24.35 14.67
CA VAL A 581 2.76 25.75 14.32
C VAL A 581 1.27 25.99 13.98
N THR A 582 0.37 25.06 14.20
CA THR A 582 -1.05 25.31 14.03
C THR A 582 -1.54 26.11 15.22
N GLY A 583 -1.77 27.41 15.01
CA GLY A 583 -2.53 28.18 15.95
C GLY A 583 -3.86 27.50 16.28
N ASP A 584 -4.24 27.52 17.55
CA ASP A 584 -5.56 27.14 18.03
C ASP A 584 -6.64 27.80 17.15
N THR A 585 -7.32 27.01 16.31
CA THR A 585 -8.54 27.44 15.62
C THR A 585 -9.68 26.50 15.96
#